data_87b4558ff98ad84658aeb0f960eab767
#
_entry.id   87b4558ff98ad84658aeb0f960eab767
#
_cell.length_a   1.000
_cell.length_b   1.000
_cell.length_c   1.000
_cell.angle_alpha   90.00
_cell.angle_beta   90.00
_cell.angle_gamma   90.00
#
_symmetry.space_group_name_H-M   'P 1'
#
loop_
_entity.id
_entity.type
_entity.pdbx_description
1 polymer ?
#
loop_
_entity_poly.entity_id
_entity_poly.type
_entity_poly.pdbx_seq_one_letter_code
_entity_poly.pdbx_strand_id
1 'polypeptide(L)'
;MKEGGRSRWGGRPFFAPEWDGPPLAAERHLAIFMALSMAMDRDIISSEDDDQGVKEGTGVGVATKTRTRTKTPSPYKVLMLNDDYTPMEFVVLVLQSFFKMGIEDATRVMLHVHQRGVGVCGIFPYEVAETKVSQVIDFARANQHPLQCTLEKA
;
A
#
# COMPACT_ATOMS: atom_id res chain seq x y z
N MET A 1 -23.80 -27.33 -71.23
CA MET A 1 -24.11 -25.88 -71.31
C MET A 1 -24.62 -25.41 -69.98
N LYS A 2 -24.01 -24.43 -69.42
CA LYS A 2 -24.22 -23.45 -68.32
C LYS A 2 -23.21 -23.67 -67.18
N GLU A 3 -22.11 -23.01 -67.15
CA GLU A 3 -21.73 -21.71 -66.62
C GLU A 3 -22.44 -21.39 -65.31
N GLY A 4 -21.79 -21.26 -64.21
CA GLY A 4 -20.67 -20.45 -63.78
C GLY A 4 -21.23 -19.58 -62.69
N GLY A 5 -20.69 -19.58 -61.58
CA GLY A 5 -21.06 -18.71 -60.46
C GLY A 5 -20.01 -18.75 -59.35
N ARG A 6 -18.85 -18.15 -59.62
CA ARG A 6 -17.84 -17.88 -58.59
C ARG A 6 -18.26 -16.67 -57.80
N SER A 7 -18.80 -16.88 -56.60
CA SER A 7 -18.98 -15.79 -55.63
C SER A 7 -17.63 -15.43 -55.01
N ARG A 8 -17.11 -14.29 -55.46
CA ARG A 8 -15.91 -13.62 -54.96
C ARG A 8 -16.24 -12.96 -53.63
N TRP A 9 -16.04 -13.66 -52.54
CA TRP A 9 -16.01 -13.02 -51.19
C TRP A 9 -14.64 -12.41 -51.02
N GLY A 10 -14.51 -11.13 -51.38
CA GLY A 10 -13.37 -10.29 -51.01
C GLY A 10 -13.38 -10.06 -49.48
N GLY A 11 -12.62 -10.85 -48.79
CA GLY A 11 -12.33 -10.58 -47.37
C GLY A 11 -11.59 -9.25 -47.28
N ARG A 12 -12.25 -8.23 -46.77
CA ARG A 12 -11.55 -7.02 -46.32
C ARG A 12 -10.74 -7.41 -45.11
N PRO A 13 -9.46 -7.03 -45.00
CA PRO A 13 -8.72 -7.21 -43.75
C PRO A 13 -9.43 -6.37 -42.68
N PHE A 14 -9.75 -7.00 -41.58
CA PHE A 14 -10.25 -6.35 -40.37
C PHE A 14 -9.11 -5.46 -39.86
N PHE A 15 -9.14 -4.19 -40.26
CA PHE A 15 -8.28 -3.16 -39.70
C PHE A 15 -8.77 -2.95 -38.25
N ALA A 16 -8.09 -3.56 -37.29
CA ALA A 16 -8.23 -3.16 -35.90
C ALA A 16 -7.77 -1.70 -35.82
N PRO A 17 -8.59 -0.78 -35.30
CA PRO A 17 -8.13 0.58 -35.07
C PRO A 17 -6.95 0.53 -34.13
N GLU A 18 -5.80 0.99 -34.61
CA GLU A 18 -4.62 1.25 -33.79
C GLU A 18 -5.04 2.30 -32.74
N TRP A 19 -5.11 1.88 -31.48
CA TRP A 19 -5.52 2.74 -30.39
C TRP A 19 -4.33 3.62 -30.00
N ASP A 20 -4.24 4.81 -30.58
CA ASP A 20 -3.28 5.86 -30.23
C ASP A 20 -3.75 6.73 -29.04
N GLY A 21 -4.61 6.19 -28.19
CA GLY A 21 -5.04 6.87 -27.00
C GLY A 21 -3.94 6.90 -25.93
N PRO A 22 -3.89 7.94 -25.10
CA PRO A 22 -2.96 7.98 -23.97
C PRO A 22 -3.22 6.78 -23.04
N PRO A 23 -2.18 6.21 -22.42
CA PRO A 23 -2.33 5.06 -21.54
C PRO A 23 -3.39 5.32 -20.49
N LEU A 24 -4.25 4.33 -20.29
CA LEU A 24 -5.36 4.38 -19.34
C LEU A 24 -4.88 4.96 -18.00
N ALA A 25 -5.68 5.83 -17.41
CA ALA A 25 -5.37 6.57 -16.19
C ALA A 25 -4.82 5.69 -15.03
N ALA A 26 -5.10 4.39 -15.05
CA ALA A 26 -4.60 3.42 -14.09
C ALA A 26 -3.07 3.28 -14.09
N GLU A 27 -2.41 3.33 -15.26
CA GLU A 27 -0.94 3.20 -15.32
C GLU A 27 -0.23 4.46 -14.80
N ARG A 28 -0.84 5.62 -14.95
CA ARG A 28 -0.26 6.88 -14.44
C ARG A 28 -0.21 6.92 -12.92
N HIS A 29 -1.22 6.33 -12.25
CA HIS A 29 -1.23 6.24 -10.79
C HIS A 29 -0.20 5.24 -10.27
N LEU A 30 0.00 4.12 -10.99
CA LEU A 30 1.02 3.14 -10.61
C LEU A 30 2.44 3.70 -10.76
N ALA A 31 2.71 4.43 -11.83
CA ALA A 31 4.01 5.06 -12.08
C ALA A 31 4.32 6.18 -11.06
N ILE A 32 3.34 7.00 -10.70
CA ILE A 32 3.48 8.06 -9.68
C ILE A 32 3.69 7.42 -8.30
N PHE A 33 2.98 6.32 -8.01
CA PHE A 33 3.12 5.63 -6.74
C PHE A 33 4.47 4.92 -6.60
N MET A 34 5.00 4.30 -7.67
CA MET A 34 6.35 3.74 -7.70
C MET A 34 7.42 4.81 -7.56
N ALA A 35 7.26 5.97 -8.19
CA ALA A 35 8.18 7.09 -8.05
C ALA A 35 8.17 7.68 -6.63
N LEU A 36 7.01 7.76 -5.97
CA LEU A 36 6.88 8.25 -4.60
C LEU A 36 7.44 7.25 -3.58
N SER A 37 7.31 5.95 -3.83
CA SER A 37 7.89 4.90 -2.99
C SER A 37 9.42 4.88 -3.06
N MET A 38 10.02 5.18 -4.22
CA MET A 38 11.47 5.27 -4.38
C MET A 38 12.07 6.57 -3.80
N ALA A 39 11.27 7.62 -3.65
CA ALA A 39 11.73 8.89 -3.08
C ALA A 39 11.77 8.89 -1.55
N MET A 40 11.09 7.96 -0.89
CA MET A 40 10.96 7.94 0.57
C MET A 40 12.02 7.09 1.30
N ASP A 41 12.91 6.42 0.57
CA ASP A 41 13.95 5.53 1.15
C ASP A 41 15.33 6.20 1.29
N ARG A 42 15.43 7.54 1.19
CA ARG A 42 16.74 8.20 1.11
C ARG A 42 17.21 8.98 2.35
N ASP A 43 16.41 9.10 3.38
CA ASP A 43 16.76 9.97 4.52
C ASP A 43 16.70 9.29 5.89
N ILE A 44 17.22 8.07 6.03
CA ILE A 44 17.49 7.50 7.35
C ILE A 44 18.80 6.71 7.31
N ILE A 45 19.94 7.40 7.20
CA ILE A 45 21.21 6.92 7.73
C ILE A 45 22.14 8.15 7.86
N SER A 46 22.24 8.69 9.04
CA SER A 46 23.44 9.30 9.61
C SER A 46 23.13 9.79 11.01
N SER A 47 23.38 8.95 11.95
CA SER A 47 23.78 9.35 13.30
C SER A 47 24.97 8.49 13.66
N GLU A 48 26.13 8.89 13.20
CA GLU A 48 27.40 8.39 13.74
C GLU A 48 27.58 9.04 15.10
N ASP A 49 27.53 8.22 16.14
CA ASP A 49 27.96 8.56 17.48
C ASP A 49 29.48 8.74 17.48
N ASP A 50 29.95 9.96 17.43
CA ASP A 50 31.33 10.31 17.79
C ASP A 50 31.47 10.41 19.31
N ASP A 51 31.91 9.29 19.89
CA ASP A 51 32.50 9.25 21.22
C ASP A 51 33.92 9.83 21.17
N GLN A 52 34.11 11.04 21.62
CA GLN A 52 35.45 11.57 21.91
C GLN A 52 35.50 12.45 23.17
N GLY A 53 36.20 11.92 24.14
CA GLY A 53 37.11 12.76 24.90
C GLY A 53 36.66 13.25 26.26
N VAL A 54 36.90 12.41 27.23
CA VAL A 54 37.09 12.79 28.66
C VAL A 54 38.11 13.91 28.78
N LYS A 55 37.70 15.07 29.34
CA LYS A 55 38.61 15.98 30.06
C LYS A 55 38.03 16.24 31.44
N GLU A 56 38.79 15.80 32.42
CA GLU A 56 38.61 16.14 33.83
C GLU A 56 38.56 17.66 34.04
N GLY A 57 37.50 18.10 34.69
CA GLY A 57 37.35 19.44 35.20
C GLY A 57 36.47 19.38 36.44
N THR A 58 37.08 19.52 37.59
CA THR A 58 36.47 19.61 38.93
C THR A 58 35.38 20.69 38.98
N GLY A 59 34.12 20.26 39.05
CA GLY A 59 32.98 21.15 39.28
C GLY A 59 31.76 20.33 39.68
N VAL A 60 31.42 20.39 40.98
CA VAL A 60 30.26 19.72 41.56
C VAL A 60 29.00 20.35 40.98
N GLY A 61 28.50 19.75 39.90
CA GLY A 61 27.19 20.04 39.37
C GLY A 61 26.49 18.72 39.08
N VAL A 62 25.64 18.27 40.02
CA VAL A 62 24.76 17.10 39.78
C VAL A 62 23.71 17.49 38.73
N ALA A 63 24.09 17.34 37.44
CA ALA A 63 23.13 17.42 36.37
C ALA A 63 22.29 16.13 36.41
N THR A 64 21.20 16.16 37.16
CA THR A 64 20.17 15.12 37.10
C THR A 64 19.51 15.18 35.73
N LYS A 65 20.05 14.40 34.79
CA LYS A 65 19.44 14.21 33.47
C LYS A 65 18.12 13.47 33.69
N THR A 66 17.04 14.23 33.83
CA THR A 66 15.68 13.69 33.95
C THR A 66 15.34 12.97 32.65
N ARG A 67 15.56 11.65 32.64
CA ARG A 67 15.17 10.81 31.50
C ARG A 67 13.65 10.76 31.48
N THR A 68 13.05 11.57 30.64
CA THR A 68 11.61 11.53 30.39
C THR A 68 11.22 10.13 29.95
N ARG A 69 10.52 9.44 30.83
CA ARG A 69 10.00 8.09 30.54
C ARG A 69 8.81 8.25 29.60
N THR A 70 9.05 8.22 28.30
CA THR A 70 8.02 8.24 27.29
C THR A 70 7.13 7.01 27.44
N LYS A 71 5.85 7.24 27.72
CA LYS A 71 4.85 6.18 27.80
C LYS A 71 4.66 5.59 26.41
N THR A 72 4.94 4.29 26.25
CA THR A 72 4.71 3.57 25.00
C THR A 72 3.23 3.71 24.59
N PRO A 73 2.92 4.19 23.38
CA PRO A 73 1.54 4.31 22.91
C PRO A 73 0.85 2.95 22.84
N SER A 74 -0.44 2.91 23.16
CA SER A 74 -1.24 1.68 23.10
C SER A 74 -1.26 1.15 21.66
N PRO A 75 -1.08 -0.17 21.44
CA PRO A 75 -1.16 -0.76 20.12
C PRO A 75 -2.61 -0.86 19.63
N TYR A 76 -2.81 -0.67 18.33
CA TYR A 76 -4.08 -0.81 17.63
C TYR A 76 -3.95 -1.77 16.47
N LYS A 77 -4.99 -2.59 16.27
CA LYS A 77 -5.13 -3.49 15.13
C LYS A 77 -5.84 -2.75 14.00
N VAL A 78 -5.30 -2.85 12.81
CA VAL A 78 -6.00 -2.44 11.59
C VAL A 78 -6.77 -3.63 11.07
N LEU A 79 -8.08 -3.48 10.95
CA LEU A 79 -8.99 -4.49 10.44
C LEU A 79 -9.47 -4.08 9.06
N MET A 80 -9.47 -5.04 8.13
CA MET A 80 -10.07 -4.91 6.82
C MET A 80 -11.38 -5.69 6.80
N LEU A 81 -12.43 -5.05 6.29
CA LEU A 81 -13.74 -5.66 6.17
C LEU A 81 -13.92 -6.24 4.76
N ASN A 82 -14.62 -7.38 4.68
CA ASN A 82 -14.98 -7.96 3.40
C ASN A 82 -15.95 -7.06 2.65
N ASP A 83 -15.72 -6.97 1.35
CA ASP A 83 -16.62 -6.33 0.41
C ASP A 83 -16.68 -7.15 -0.89
N ASP A 84 -17.88 -7.55 -1.31
CA ASP A 84 -18.09 -8.40 -2.47
C ASP A 84 -17.87 -7.65 -3.81
N TYR A 85 -17.83 -6.33 -3.79
CA TYR A 85 -17.61 -5.49 -4.96
C TYR A 85 -16.13 -5.17 -5.22
N THR A 86 -15.26 -5.44 -4.25
CA THR A 86 -13.83 -5.20 -4.38
C THR A 86 -13.10 -6.43 -4.91
N PRO A 87 -12.38 -6.35 -6.03
CA PRO A 87 -11.61 -7.48 -6.56
C PRO A 87 -10.55 -7.98 -5.57
N MET A 88 -10.36 -9.30 -5.50
CA MET A 88 -9.37 -9.92 -4.61
C MET A 88 -7.95 -9.45 -4.91
N GLU A 89 -7.60 -9.26 -6.19
CA GLU A 89 -6.30 -8.75 -6.60
C GLU A 89 -6.04 -7.34 -6.05
N PHE A 90 -7.07 -6.50 -6.00
CA PHE A 90 -6.97 -5.16 -5.43
C PHE A 90 -6.69 -5.22 -3.92
N VAL A 91 -7.34 -6.13 -3.20
CA VAL A 91 -7.08 -6.34 -1.76
C VAL A 91 -5.64 -6.78 -1.52
N VAL A 92 -5.11 -7.71 -2.32
CA VAL A 92 -3.71 -8.14 -2.25
C VAL A 92 -2.76 -6.98 -2.52
N LEU A 93 -3.03 -6.16 -3.55
CA LEU A 93 -2.25 -4.96 -3.87
C LEU A 93 -2.21 -3.97 -2.71
N VAL A 94 -3.35 -3.70 -2.07
CA VAL A 94 -3.45 -2.82 -0.89
C VAL A 94 -2.61 -3.36 0.27
N LEU A 95 -2.70 -4.66 0.56
CA LEU A 95 -1.94 -5.29 1.64
C LEU A 95 -0.42 -5.23 1.40
N GLN A 96 0.03 -5.42 0.17
CA GLN A 96 1.44 -5.28 -0.18
C GLN A 96 1.92 -3.82 -0.11
N SER A 97 1.15 -2.89 -0.67
CA SER A 97 1.55 -1.48 -0.79
C SER A 97 1.58 -0.75 0.54
N PHE A 98 0.51 -0.87 1.35
CA PHE A 98 0.36 -0.10 2.59
C PHE A 98 0.86 -0.84 3.84
N PHE A 99 0.77 -2.18 3.86
CA PHE A 99 1.17 -2.98 5.03
C PHE A 99 2.49 -3.70 4.83
N LYS A 100 3.14 -3.57 3.65
CA LYS A 100 4.44 -4.17 3.34
C LYS A 100 4.46 -5.70 3.52
N MET A 101 3.34 -6.36 3.30
CA MET A 101 3.24 -7.82 3.38
C MET A 101 3.81 -8.49 2.13
N GLY A 102 4.40 -9.68 2.31
CA GLY A 102 4.74 -10.55 1.18
C GLY A 102 3.47 -11.02 0.45
N ILE A 103 3.61 -11.43 -0.81
CA ILE A 103 2.46 -11.88 -1.62
C ILE A 103 1.72 -13.05 -0.99
N GLU A 104 2.44 -13.99 -0.38
CA GLU A 104 1.85 -15.17 0.27
C GLU A 104 1.01 -14.79 1.50
N ASP A 105 1.55 -13.90 2.36
CA ASP A 105 0.84 -13.42 3.54
C ASP A 105 -0.35 -12.54 3.16
N ALA A 106 -0.19 -11.66 2.18
CA ALA A 106 -1.27 -10.84 1.65
C ALA A 106 -2.42 -11.70 1.10
N THR A 107 -2.09 -12.74 0.33
CA THR A 107 -3.09 -13.68 -0.18
C THR A 107 -3.79 -14.44 0.94
N ARG A 108 -3.05 -14.86 1.98
CA ARG A 108 -3.62 -15.54 3.15
C ARG A 108 -4.58 -14.64 3.91
N VAL A 109 -4.21 -13.38 4.15
CA VAL A 109 -5.07 -12.39 4.81
C VAL A 109 -6.30 -12.09 3.97
N MET A 110 -6.15 -11.89 2.65
CA MET A 110 -7.25 -11.67 1.73
C MET A 110 -8.27 -12.82 1.77
N LEU A 111 -7.82 -14.07 1.69
CA LEU A 111 -8.70 -15.24 1.79
C LEU A 111 -9.41 -15.32 3.16
N HIS A 112 -8.71 -14.94 4.23
CA HIS A 112 -9.28 -14.88 5.58
C HIS A 112 -10.39 -13.82 5.67
N VAL A 113 -10.15 -12.62 5.10
CA VAL A 113 -11.16 -11.55 5.03
C VAL A 113 -12.39 -12.03 4.25
N HIS A 114 -12.17 -12.66 3.10
CA HIS A 114 -13.27 -13.16 2.24
C HIS A 114 -14.10 -14.26 2.93
N GLN A 115 -13.47 -15.16 3.67
CA GLN A 115 -14.16 -16.27 4.33
C GLN A 115 -14.84 -15.89 5.65
N ARG A 116 -14.24 -14.99 6.43
CA ARG A 116 -14.69 -14.61 7.78
C ARG A 116 -15.33 -13.23 7.86
N GLY A 117 -15.29 -12.48 6.79
CA GLY A 117 -15.82 -11.11 6.73
C GLY A 117 -14.89 -10.04 7.29
N VAL A 118 -13.90 -10.41 8.11
CA VAL A 118 -12.95 -9.48 8.73
C VAL A 118 -11.56 -10.12 8.82
N GLY A 119 -10.51 -9.35 8.57
CA GLY A 119 -9.13 -9.79 8.74
C GLY A 119 -8.23 -8.72 9.31
N VAL A 120 -7.24 -9.15 10.10
CA VAL A 120 -6.23 -8.28 10.71
C VAL A 120 -5.11 -8.03 9.71
N CYS A 121 -4.89 -6.75 9.35
CA CYS A 121 -3.81 -6.33 8.45
C CYS A 121 -2.50 -6.04 9.18
N GLY A 122 -2.56 -5.73 10.49
CA GLY A 122 -1.38 -5.47 11.28
C GLY A 122 -1.69 -4.75 12.58
N ILE A 123 -0.65 -4.64 13.44
CA ILE A 123 -0.73 -3.98 14.74
C ILE A 123 0.26 -2.82 14.72
N PHE A 124 -0.22 -1.61 14.97
CA PHE A 124 0.55 -0.38 14.90
C PHE A 124 0.20 0.56 16.08
N PRO A 125 1.04 1.56 16.38
CA PRO A 125 0.64 2.68 17.24
C PRO A 125 -0.56 3.40 16.61
N TYR A 126 -1.39 4.03 17.45
CA TYR A 126 -2.63 4.69 17.02
C TYR A 126 -2.46 5.62 15.80
N GLU A 127 -1.49 6.53 15.87
CA GLU A 127 -1.24 7.53 14.81
C GLU A 127 -0.88 6.87 13.46
N VAL A 128 -0.04 5.83 13.51
CA VAL A 128 0.36 5.09 12.31
C VAL A 128 -0.82 4.29 11.75
N ALA A 129 -1.60 3.66 12.63
CA ALA A 129 -2.77 2.88 12.24
C ALA A 129 -3.83 3.77 11.59
N GLU A 130 -4.12 4.94 12.16
CA GLU A 130 -5.06 5.92 11.62
C GLU A 130 -4.63 6.42 10.24
N THR A 131 -3.36 6.79 10.09
CA THR A 131 -2.80 7.21 8.79
C THR A 131 -2.94 6.11 7.73
N LYS A 132 -2.64 4.86 8.08
CA LYS A 132 -2.76 3.73 7.14
C LYS A 132 -4.21 3.49 6.73
N VAL A 133 -5.15 3.54 7.66
CA VAL A 133 -6.59 3.39 7.37
C VAL A 133 -7.06 4.49 6.42
N SER A 134 -6.70 5.74 6.69
CA SER A 134 -7.05 6.87 5.81
C SER A 134 -6.49 6.68 4.40
N GLN A 135 -5.21 6.35 4.28
CA GLN A 135 -4.56 6.11 2.99
C GLN A 135 -5.21 4.96 2.20
N VAL A 136 -5.57 3.86 2.85
CA VAL A 136 -6.24 2.73 2.21
C VAL A 136 -7.63 3.11 1.71
N ILE A 137 -8.42 3.83 2.54
CA ILE A 137 -9.76 4.26 2.16
C ILE A 137 -9.71 5.26 0.99
N ASP A 138 -8.78 6.21 1.02
CA ASP A 138 -8.62 7.19 -0.05
C ASP A 138 -8.18 6.53 -1.35
N PHE A 139 -7.25 5.56 -1.27
CA PHE A 139 -6.81 4.78 -2.42
C PHE A 139 -7.95 3.91 -2.99
N ALA A 140 -8.74 3.28 -2.13
CA ALA A 140 -9.89 2.49 -2.55
C ALA A 140 -10.95 3.37 -3.26
N ARG A 141 -11.25 4.54 -2.72
CA ARG A 141 -12.17 5.51 -3.34
C ARG A 141 -11.67 6.01 -4.69
N ALA A 142 -10.38 6.31 -4.81
CA ALA A 142 -9.78 6.74 -6.08
C ALA A 142 -9.89 5.67 -7.17
N ASN A 143 -9.90 4.39 -6.79
CA ASN A 143 -10.09 3.25 -7.69
C ASN A 143 -11.55 2.76 -7.78
N GLN A 144 -12.50 3.50 -7.20
CA GLN A 144 -13.92 3.17 -7.22
C GLN A 144 -14.27 1.84 -6.54
N HIS A 145 -13.49 1.43 -5.55
CA HIS A 145 -13.74 0.25 -4.73
C HIS A 145 -14.26 0.64 -3.35
N PRO A 146 -15.37 0.05 -2.86
CA PRO A 146 -15.96 0.39 -1.56
C PRO A 146 -15.27 -0.30 -0.37
N LEU A 147 -13.99 -0.67 -0.52
CA LEU A 147 -13.20 -1.32 0.53
C LEU A 147 -13.17 -0.48 1.81
N GLN A 148 -13.45 -1.12 2.94
CA GLN A 148 -13.47 -0.49 4.25
C GLN A 148 -12.41 -1.05 5.18
N CYS A 149 -11.81 -0.15 5.96
CA CYS A 149 -10.88 -0.49 7.02
C CYS A 149 -11.29 0.21 8.32
N THR A 150 -11.03 -0.43 9.44
CA THR A 150 -11.33 0.12 10.78
C THR A 150 -10.18 -0.15 11.75
N LEU A 151 -10.23 0.53 12.89
CA LEU A 151 -9.25 0.38 13.97
C LEU A 151 -9.90 -0.27 15.18
N GLU A 152 -9.19 -1.20 15.80
CA GLU A 152 -9.55 -1.80 17.08
C GLU A 152 -8.35 -1.74 18.01
N LYS A 153 -8.59 -1.51 19.30
CA LYS A 153 -7.53 -1.56 20.29
C LYS A 153 -7.04 -3.00 20.45
N ALA A 154 -5.72 -3.18 20.40
CA ALA A 154 -5.12 -4.52 20.45
C ALA A 154 -5.12 -5.09 21.88
#